data_e9aea2651747894ab15ae370394124b7
#
_entry.id   e9aea2651747894ab15ae370394124b7
#
_cell.length_a   1.000
_cell.length_b   1.000
_cell.length_c   1.000
_cell.angle_alpha   90.00
_cell.angle_beta   90.00
_cell.angle_gamma   90.00
#
_symmetry.space_group_name_H-M   'P 1'
#
loop_
_entity.id
_entity.type
_entity.pdbx_description
1 polymer ?
#
loop_
_entity_poly.entity_id
_entity_poly.type
_entity_poly.pdbx_seq_one_letter_code
_entity_poly.pdbx_strand_id
1 'polypeptide(L)'
;MLNIHRAYFYVFFVSVLGLFLAPHLLSFLDELCLLAFAVLAVVDMTFNRCFGKYKLMFVLLGVMALYLAYSLVASPYNIPKAQINDFIAQCKPLIAFSVSYAIAPQFTANEKWVLKKVCIFLAFMAFFVIAADIYDVTIFHVYYGGLTCVGCAMVYLLMSYDNDNPRAYTRSDLIWTCVILLLGLICTRSKYYGFVVLAFYMLFVYRPGTVNFKSVRNIVVATLAFALVVLVAWKKIEYYFITGNSDTFDPDVMETYARPVLFGGMVLVLADHLLLGSGLATYATYSSGPDVSYSDLYYDYGINLLWGLSPTYGDFIADTFYPELAQFGLLGIFFLGYFCWWIWRKYRIVMRTHHYQLFGIGVMSFAFLAIDGTAGCAVLQASGSLLMAVMGIVAAQAKAVTKEEAKALLARPVTEFYDNKKEKIEYGYKF
;
A
#
# COMPACT_ATOMS: atom_id res chain seq x y z
N MET A 1 -11.53 32.61 4.62
CA MET A 1 -10.42 31.64 4.55
C MET A 1 -10.97 30.26 4.28
N LEU A 2 -10.50 29.60 3.23
CA LEU A 2 -10.88 28.22 2.95
C LEU A 2 -10.32 27.32 4.06
N ASN A 3 -11.18 26.56 4.74
CA ASN A 3 -10.70 25.62 5.75
C ASN A 3 -10.15 24.38 5.03
N ILE A 4 -8.83 24.34 4.83
CA ILE A 4 -8.14 23.27 4.10
C ILE A 4 -8.39 21.89 4.71
N HIS A 5 -8.53 21.80 6.04
CA HIS A 5 -8.81 20.52 6.72
C HIS A 5 -10.18 19.97 6.34
N ARG A 6 -11.20 20.87 6.24
CA ARG A 6 -12.55 20.47 5.81
C ARG A 6 -12.60 20.10 4.32
N ALA A 7 -11.88 20.85 3.47
CA ALA A 7 -11.76 20.50 2.06
C ALA A 7 -11.07 19.12 1.89
N TYR A 8 -10.00 18.89 2.66
CA TYR A 8 -9.34 17.59 2.71
C TYR A 8 -10.29 16.45 3.14
N PHE A 9 -11.14 16.70 4.14
CA PHE A 9 -12.12 15.70 4.58
C PHE A 9 -13.01 15.24 3.42
N TYR A 10 -13.54 16.14 2.59
CA TYR A 10 -14.38 15.76 1.47
C TYR A 10 -13.63 14.92 0.42
N VAL A 11 -12.40 15.30 0.06
CA VAL A 11 -11.57 14.53 -0.86
C VAL A 11 -11.28 13.14 -0.28
N PHE A 12 -10.91 13.08 0.99
CA PHE A 12 -10.63 11.81 1.68
C PHE A 12 -11.88 10.93 1.79
N PHE A 13 -13.05 11.53 2.07
CA PHE A 13 -14.33 10.84 2.12
C PHE A 13 -14.70 10.22 0.77
N VAL A 14 -14.54 10.97 -0.33
CA VAL A 14 -14.76 10.44 -1.69
C VAL A 14 -13.76 9.32 -2.00
N SER A 15 -12.50 9.45 -1.57
CA SER A 15 -11.51 8.38 -1.74
C SER A 15 -11.87 7.11 -0.97
N VAL A 16 -12.48 7.23 0.22
CA VAL A 16 -13.00 6.08 0.98
C VAL A 16 -14.17 5.41 0.23
N LEU A 17 -15.09 6.19 -0.32
CA LEU A 17 -16.16 5.65 -1.18
C LEU A 17 -15.58 4.99 -2.43
N GLY A 18 -14.50 5.55 -2.99
CA GLY A 18 -13.78 5.03 -4.14
C GLY A 18 -13.23 3.61 -3.95
N LEU A 19 -12.98 3.16 -2.72
CA LEU A 19 -12.58 1.78 -2.45
C LEU A 19 -13.56 0.74 -3.03
N PHE A 20 -14.84 1.06 -2.96
CA PHE A 20 -15.91 0.17 -3.43
C PHE A 20 -16.39 0.56 -4.83
N LEU A 21 -16.48 1.86 -5.13
CA LEU A 21 -17.09 2.35 -6.37
C LEU A 21 -16.13 2.32 -7.56
N ALA A 22 -14.83 2.61 -7.34
CA ALA A 22 -13.87 2.71 -8.43
C ALA A 22 -13.69 1.39 -9.19
N PRO A 23 -13.53 0.22 -8.56
CA PRO A 23 -13.30 -1.02 -9.29
C PRO A 23 -14.49 -1.50 -10.12
N HIS A 24 -15.70 -1.04 -9.84
CA HIS A 24 -16.93 -1.65 -10.36
C HIS A 24 -17.84 -0.72 -11.14
N LEU A 25 -17.98 0.53 -10.71
CA LEU A 25 -18.97 1.45 -11.26
C LEU A 25 -18.33 2.68 -11.92
N LEU A 26 -17.22 3.15 -11.38
CA LEU A 26 -16.63 4.44 -11.74
C LEU A 26 -15.10 4.31 -11.81
N SER A 27 -14.59 3.59 -12.82
CA SER A 27 -13.15 3.32 -12.96
C SER A 27 -12.27 4.59 -12.97
N PHE A 28 -12.82 5.73 -13.37
CA PHE A 28 -12.12 7.02 -13.37
C PHE A 28 -12.09 7.73 -12.01
N LEU A 29 -12.75 7.16 -10.97
CA LEU A 29 -12.90 7.84 -9.67
C LEU A 29 -11.57 7.97 -8.93
N ASP A 30 -10.63 7.06 -9.13
CA ASP A 30 -9.31 7.14 -8.54
C ASP A 30 -8.46 8.25 -9.18
N GLU A 31 -8.55 8.48 -10.50
CA GLU A 31 -7.94 9.62 -11.18
C GLU A 31 -8.56 10.94 -10.71
N LEU A 32 -9.89 10.97 -10.52
CA LEU A 32 -10.58 12.15 -10.01
C LEU A 32 -10.14 12.48 -8.57
N CYS A 33 -10.00 11.47 -7.72
CA CYS A 33 -9.46 11.64 -6.36
C CYS A 33 -8.02 12.16 -6.39
N LEU A 34 -7.18 11.64 -7.27
CA LEU A 34 -5.83 12.13 -7.49
C LEU A 34 -5.82 13.61 -7.86
N LEU A 35 -6.62 13.98 -8.87
CA LEU A 35 -6.76 15.36 -9.30
C LEU A 35 -7.23 16.26 -8.15
N ALA A 36 -8.20 15.78 -7.36
CA ALA A 36 -8.69 16.51 -6.21
C ALA A 36 -7.60 16.73 -5.14
N PHE A 37 -6.75 15.74 -4.84
CA PHE A 37 -5.59 15.92 -3.96
C PHE A 37 -4.59 16.93 -4.54
N ALA A 38 -4.30 16.86 -5.83
CA ALA A 38 -3.39 17.80 -6.48
C ALA A 38 -3.94 19.23 -6.46
N VAL A 39 -5.21 19.41 -6.79
CA VAL A 39 -5.90 20.73 -6.72
C VAL A 39 -5.88 21.25 -5.29
N LEU A 40 -6.15 20.39 -4.29
CA LEU A 40 -6.12 20.77 -2.90
C LEU A 40 -4.72 21.28 -2.47
N ALA A 41 -3.66 20.64 -2.95
CA ALA A 41 -2.29 21.09 -2.71
C ALA A 41 -2.01 22.46 -3.35
N VAL A 42 -2.42 22.66 -4.61
CA VAL A 42 -2.28 23.94 -5.33
C VAL A 42 -3.03 25.05 -4.61
N VAL A 43 -4.26 24.79 -4.19
CA VAL A 43 -5.10 25.73 -3.44
C VAL A 43 -4.42 26.11 -2.11
N ASP A 44 -3.94 25.12 -1.32
CA ASP A 44 -3.24 25.37 -0.05
C ASP A 44 -1.95 26.18 -0.27
N MET A 45 -1.16 25.84 -1.28
CA MET A 45 0.07 26.59 -1.63
C MET A 45 -0.22 28.04 -2.02
N THR A 46 -1.26 28.24 -2.81
CA THR A 46 -1.59 29.57 -3.37
C THR A 46 -2.19 30.49 -2.32
N PHE A 47 -3.22 30.00 -1.61
CA PHE A 47 -3.95 30.83 -0.62
C PHE A 47 -3.18 31.02 0.68
N ASN A 48 -2.45 30.00 1.14
CA ASN A 48 -1.71 30.05 2.41
C ASN A 48 -0.22 30.35 2.21
N ARG A 49 0.26 30.53 0.97
CA ARG A 49 1.66 30.83 0.60
C ARG A 49 2.67 29.86 1.25
N CYS A 50 2.32 28.58 1.37
CA CYS A 50 3.06 27.57 2.14
C CYS A 50 3.81 26.56 1.27
N PHE A 51 4.48 26.98 0.19
CA PHE A 51 5.20 26.12 -0.76
C PHE A 51 6.20 25.17 -0.07
N GLY A 52 6.91 25.62 0.96
CA GLY A 52 7.88 24.81 1.68
C GLY A 52 7.30 23.56 2.35
N LYS A 53 6.01 23.56 2.64
CA LYS A 53 5.26 22.44 3.22
C LYS A 53 5.17 21.24 2.26
N TYR A 54 5.19 21.52 0.95
CA TYR A 54 5.05 20.55 -0.14
C TYR A 54 6.39 20.12 -0.76
N LYS A 55 7.53 20.45 -0.12
CA LYS A 55 8.86 20.09 -0.63
C LYS A 55 8.98 18.60 -0.99
N LEU A 56 8.42 17.70 -0.17
CA LEU A 56 8.45 16.26 -0.43
C LEU A 56 7.73 15.92 -1.74
N MET A 57 6.54 16.49 -1.95
CA MET A 57 5.76 16.29 -3.18
C MET A 57 6.57 16.73 -4.41
N PHE A 58 7.18 17.90 -4.37
CA PHE A 58 8.00 18.39 -5.50
C PHE A 58 9.22 17.52 -5.77
N VAL A 59 9.86 16.97 -4.72
CA VAL A 59 11.00 16.07 -4.89
C VAL A 59 10.54 14.76 -5.55
N LEU A 60 9.46 14.13 -5.05
CA LEU A 60 8.96 12.87 -5.60
C LEU A 60 8.46 13.03 -7.03
N LEU A 61 7.67 14.07 -7.30
CA LEU A 61 7.19 14.36 -8.66
C LEU A 61 8.32 14.76 -9.61
N GLY A 62 9.34 15.45 -9.09
CA GLY A 62 10.54 15.79 -9.87
C GLY A 62 11.32 14.54 -10.30
N VAL A 63 11.48 13.56 -9.41
CA VAL A 63 12.08 12.26 -9.78
C VAL A 63 11.25 11.55 -10.83
N MET A 64 9.93 11.49 -10.65
CA MET A 64 9.03 10.87 -11.64
C MET A 64 9.05 11.60 -12.99
N ALA A 65 9.11 12.94 -12.99
CA ALA A 65 9.23 13.73 -14.22
C ALA A 65 10.55 13.47 -14.96
N LEU A 66 11.65 13.24 -14.24
CA LEU A 66 12.91 12.83 -14.85
C LEU A 66 12.81 11.46 -15.50
N TYR A 67 12.12 10.48 -14.86
CA TYR A 67 11.85 9.19 -15.48
C TYR A 67 10.94 9.30 -16.70
N LEU A 68 9.92 10.16 -16.68
CA LEU A 68 9.10 10.42 -17.86
C LEU A 68 9.93 11.00 -19.00
N ALA A 69 10.75 12.03 -18.71
CA ALA A 69 11.63 12.61 -19.72
C ALA A 69 12.61 11.60 -20.32
N TYR A 70 13.23 10.78 -19.45
CA TYR A 70 14.07 9.66 -19.88
C TYR A 70 13.31 8.69 -20.79
N SER A 71 12.09 8.29 -20.39
CA SER A 71 11.29 7.33 -21.16
C SER A 71 10.90 7.89 -22.54
N LEU A 72 10.47 9.15 -22.60
CA LEU A 72 10.07 9.79 -23.86
C LEU A 72 11.23 10.00 -24.84
N VAL A 73 12.46 10.15 -24.34
CA VAL A 73 13.63 10.45 -25.18
C VAL A 73 14.46 9.21 -25.50
N ALA A 74 14.61 8.28 -24.55
CA ALA A 74 15.59 7.21 -24.64
C ALA A 74 14.98 5.79 -24.66
N SER A 75 13.72 5.61 -24.24
CA SER A 75 13.09 4.28 -24.27
C SER A 75 12.29 4.06 -25.55
N PRO A 76 12.70 3.11 -26.42
CA PRO A 76 12.00 2.84 -27.67
C PRO A 76 10.84 1.84 -27.54
N TYR A 77 10.65 1.23 -26.35
CA TYR A 77 9.84 0.02 -26.17
C TYR A 77 8.33 0.27 -26.14
N ASN A 78 7.87 1.54 -25.98
CA ASN A 78 6.45 1.82 -25.97
C ASN A 78 6.15 3.25 -26.45
N ILE A 79 4.88 3.47 -26.83
CA ILE A 79 4.41 4.76 -27.33
C ILE A 79 4.32 5.82 -26.22
N PRO A 80 4.49 7.12 -26.55
CA PRO A 80 4.42 8.21 -25.56
C PRO A 80 3.13 8.26 -24.75
N LYS A 81 1.99 7.87 -25.34
CA LYS A 81 0.69 7.80 -24.64
C LYS A 81 0.73 6.81 -23.49
N ALA A 82 1.30 5.62 -23.70
CA ALA A 82 1.42 4.60 -22.67
C ALA A 82 2.36 5.06 -21.53
N GLN A 83 3.49 5.69 -21.89
CA GLN A 83 4.46 6.23 -20.93
C GLN A 83 3.85 7.34 -20.05
N ILE A 84 3.01 8.21 -20.62
CA ILE A 84 2.29 9.24 -19.85
C ILE A 84 1.23 8.60 -18.94
N ASN A 85 0.49 7.61 -19.42
CA ASN A 85 -0.50 6.90 -18.59
C ASN A 85 0.16 6.23 -17.40
N ASP A 86 1.29 5.55 -17.60
CA ASP A 86 2.04 4.93 -16.53
C ASP A 86 2.59 5.96 -15.54
N PHE A 87 3.15 7.06 -16.03
CA PHE A 87 3.56 8.18 -15.19
C PHE A 87 2.45 8.68 -14.27
N ILE A 88 1.23 8.85 -14.79
CA ILE A 88 0.06 9.26 -14.00
C ILE A 88 -0.24 8.20 -12.93
N ALA A 89 -0.26 6.92 -13.30
CA ALA A 89 -0.51 5.83 -12.37
C ALA A 89 0.51 5.80 -11.21
N GLN A 90 1.81 5.92 -11.54
CA GLN A 90 2.89 5.96 -10.54
C GLN A 90 2.82 7.19 -9.63
N CYS A 91 2.33 8.32 -10.12
CA CYS A 91 2.19 9.53 -9.32
C CYS A 91 1.03 9.47 -8.32
N LYS A 92 -0.01 8.64 -8.56
CA LYS A 92 -1.20 8.55 -7.69
C LYS A 92 -0.85 8.36 -6.21
N PRO A 93 -0.16 7.28 -5.80
CA PRO A 93 0.16 7.03 -4.40
C PRO A 93 1.10 8.08 -3.81
N LEU A 94 2.03 8.63 -4.61
CA LEU A 94 2.99 9.63 -4.17
C LEU A 94 2.32 10.97 -3.84
N ILE A 95 1.36 11.40 -4.67
CA ILE A 95 0.58 12.62 -4.43
C ILE A 95 -0.31 12.44 -3.20
N ALA A 96 -1.05 11.33 -3.11
CA ALA A 96 -1.92 11.03 -1.98
C ALA A 96 -1.14 11.06 -0.65
N PHE A 97 0.02 10.41 -0.59
CA PHE A 97 0.93 10.44 0.57
C PHE A 97 1.42 11.85 0.88
N SER A 98 1.98 12.53 -0.13
CA SER A 98 2.67 13.81 0.07
C SER A 98 1.73 14.94 0.48
N VAL A 99 0.53 14.98 -0.10
CA VAL A 99 -0.51 15.97 0.24
C VAL A 99 -1.03 15.72 1.65
N SER A 100 -1.32 14.46 1.99
CA SER A 100 -1.76 14.07 3.33
C SER A 100 -0.69 14.37 4.38
N TYR A 101 0.57 14.07 4.08
CA TYR A 101 1.70 14.45 4.91
C TYR A 101 1.83 15.97 5.05
N ALA A 102 1.69 16.75 3.95
CA ALA A 102 1.83 18.20 3.98
C ALA A 102 0.73 18.86 4.81
N ILE A 103 -0.54 18.53 4.55
CA ILE A 103 -1.71 19.15 5.19
C ILE A 103 -1.81 18.73 6.65
N ALA A 104 -1.47 17.47 7.00
CA ALA A 104 -1.67 16.93 8.34
C ALA A 104 -3.11 17.14 8.84
N PRO A 105 -4.12 16.56 8.18
CA PRO A 105 -5.52 16.91 8.40
C PRO A 105 -5.96 16.66 9.84
N GLN A 106 -6.80 17.54 10.35
CA GLN A 106 -7.48 17.39 11.63
C GLN A 106 -8.96 17.16 11.37
N PHE A 107 -9.46 16.02 11.84
CA PHE A 107 -10.86 15.63 11.67
C PHE A 107 -11.65 15.97 12.94
N THR A 108 -12.81 16.59 12.76
CA THR A 108 -13.78 16.83 13.84
C THR A 108 -14.41 15.51 14.33
N ALA A 109 -15.00 15.52 15.54
CA ALA A 109 -15.68 14.34 16.08
C ALA A 109 -16.79 13.81 15.14
N ASN A 110 -17.53 14.71 14.51
CA ASN A 110 -18.59 14.34 13.55
C ASN A 110 -18.00 13.71 12.27
N GLU A 111 -16.93 14.26 11.72
CA GLU A 111 -16.25 13.71 10.54
C GLU A 111 -15.66 12.33 10.83
N LYS A 112 -15.03 12.14 12.00
CA LYS A 112 -14.56 10.83 12.45
C LYS A 112 -15.71 9.82 12.56
N TRP A 113 -16.82 10.23 13.16
CA TRP A 113 -18.01 9.38 13.31
C TRP A 113 -18.59 8.96 11.95
N VAL A 114 -18.74 9.92 11.01
CA VAL A 114 -19.25 9.62 9.65
C VAL A 114 -18.35 8.63 8.94
N LEU A 115 -17.01 8.87 8.91
CA LEU A 115 -16.05 7.97 8.26
C LEU A 115 -16.09 6.56 8.86
N LYS A 116 -16.17 6.44 10.20
CA LYS A 116 -16.30 5.13 10.87
C LYS A 116 -17.55 4.37 10.41
N LYS A 117 -18.70 5.05 10.31
CA LYS A 117 -19.96 4.43 9.84
C LYS A 117 -19.88 4.02 8.38
N VAL A 118 -19.30 4.87 7.53
CA VAL A 118 -19.11 4.56 6.11
C VAL A 118 -18.17 3.36 5.93
N CYS A 119 -17.08 3.28 6.67
CA CYS A 119 -16.17 2.13 6.60
C CYS A 119 -16.87 0.81 6.97
N ILE A 120 -17.68 0.81 8.03
CA ILE A 120 -18.48 -0.36 8.40
C ILE A 120 -19.45 -0.72 7.26
N PHE A 121 -20.20 0.27 6.77
CA PHE A 121 -21.18 0.07 5.70
C PHE A 121 -20.53 -0.51 4.43
N LEU A 122 -19.40 0.07 3.97
CA LEU A 122 -18.70 -0.40 2.77
C LEU A 122 -18.13 -1.82 2.93
N ALA A 123 -17.64 -2.18 4.13
CA ALA A 123 -17.16 -3.52 4.40
C ALA A 123 -18.27 -4.56 4.31
N PHE A 124 -19.46 -4.25 4.88
CA PHE A 124 -20.63 -5.11 4.73
C PHE A 124 -21.13 -5.17 3.29
N MET A 125 -21.18 -4.04 2.58
CA MET A 125 -21.54 -4.02 1.16
C MET A 125 -20.62 -4.89 0.33
N ALA A 126 -19.30 -4.76 0.52
CA ALA A 126 -18.31 -5.59 -0.17
C ALA A 126 -18.52 -7.09 0.13
N PHE A 127 -18.77 -7.43 1.39
CA PHE A 127 -19.07 -8.80 1.78
C PHE A 127 -20.33 -9.34 1.12
N PHE A 128 -21.45 -8.61 1.17
CA PHE A 128 -22.72 -9.07 0.60
C PHE A 128 -22.67 -9.17 -0.92
N VAL A 129 -22.01 -8.23 -1.60
CA VAL A 129 -21.85 -8.29 -3.06
C VAL A 129 -21.05 -9.52 -3.46
N ILE A 130 -19.92 -9.79 -2.81
CA ILE A 130 -19.13 -11.00 -3.08
C ILE A 130 -19.94 -12.27 -2.72
N ALA A 131 -20.63 -12.28 -1.59
CA ALA A 131 -21.42 -13.44 -1.18
C ALA A 131 -22.59 -13.72 -2.14
N ALA A 132 -23.18 -12.69 -2.74
CA ALA A 132 -24.21 -12.83 -3.76
C ALA A 132 -23.65 -13.28 -5.11
N ASP A 133 -22.43 -12.88 -5.43
CA ASP A 133 -21.76 -13.12 -6.72
C ASP A 133 -20.92 -14.44 -6.75
N ILE A 134 -20.94 -15.23 -5.66
CA ILE A 134 -20.21 -16.53 -5.62
C ILE A 134 -20.61 -17.46 -6.78
N TYR A 135 -21.77 -17.27 -7.40
CA TYR A 135 -22.29 -18.08 -8.49
C TYR A 135 -22.12 -17.42 -9.88
N ASP A 136 -21.72 -16.15 -9.96
CA ASP A 136 -21.60 -15.43 -11.24
C ASP A 136 -20.35 -14.53 -11.22
N VAL A 137 -19.25 -15.07 -11.70
CA VAL A 137 -17.86 -14.54 -11.57
C VAL A 137 -17.63 -13.21 -12.35
N THR A 138 -18.63 -12.69 -13.05
CA THR A 138 -18.44 -11.67 -14.09
C THR A 138 -18.53 -10.23 -13.60
N ILE A 139 -19.17 -9.93 -12.45
CA ILE A 139 -19.48 -8.56 -12.05
C ILE A 139 -18.51 -8.00 -11.00
N PHE A 140 -18.04 -8.82 -10.06
CA PHE A 140 -17.21 -8.37 -8.95
C PHE A 140 -16.00 -9.28 -8.71
N HIS A 141 -14.81 -8.82 -9.09
CA HIS A 141 -13.62 -9.60 -8.77
C HIS A 141 -13.39 -9.64 -7.24
N VAL A 142 -13.42 -10.85 -6.67
CA VAL A 142 -13.39 -11.15 -5.24
C VAL A 142 -12.25 -10.44 -4.49
N TYR A 143 -11.13 -10.21 -5.16
CA TYR A 143 -9.96 -9.51 -4.62
C TYR A 143 -10.26 -8.08 -4.17
N TYR A 144 -11.07 -7.31 -4.90
CA TYR A 144 -11.39 -5.93 -4.54
C TYR A 144 -12.16 -5.80 -3.23
N GLY A 145 -12.92 -6.82 -2.86
CA GLY A 145 -13.58 -6.85 -1.54
C GLY A 145 -12.58 -6.91 -0.40
N GLY A 146 -11.51 -7.70 -0.55
CA GLY A 146 -10.40 -7.71 0.40
C GLY A 146 -9.71 -6.35 0.51
N LEU A 147 -9.43 -5.69 -0.62
CA LEU A 147 -8.84 -4.35 -0.65
C LEU A 147 -9.74 -3.32 0.03
N THR A 148 -11.06 -3.36 -0.23
CA THR A 148 -12.04 -2.51 0.43
C THR A 148 -12.02 -2.69 1.95
N CYS A 149 -12.01 -3.94 2.43
CA CYS A 149 -11.98 -4.23 3.86
C CYS A 149 -10.68 -3.75 4.53
N VAL A 150 -9.51 -3.91 3.88
CA VAL A 150 -8.24 -3.37 4.42
C VAL A 150 -8.28 -1.85 4.51
N GLY A 151 -8.65 -1.18 3.42
CA GLY A 151 -8.77 0.28 3.40
C GLY A 151 -9.72 0.79 4.47
N CYS A 152 -10.92 0.18 4.58
CA CYS A 152 -11.91 0.51 5.60
C CYS A 152 -11.38 0.26 7.02
N ALA A 153 -10.66 -0.85 7.29
CA ALA A 153 -10.10 -1.14 8.59
C ALA A 153 -9.04 -0.10 9.00
N MET A 154 -8.14 0.28 8.09
CA MET A 154 -7.09 1.27 8.37
C MET A 154 -7.69 2.67 8.59
N VAL A 155 -8.67 3.08 7.79
CA VAL A 155 -9.38 4.35 7.99
C VAL A 155 -10.18 4.32 9.29
N TYR A 156 -10.89 3.23 9.59
CA TYR A 156 -11.64 3.08 10.83
C TYR A 156 -10.74 3.24 12.06
N LEU A 157 -9.58 2.57 12.09
CA LEU A 157 -8.59 2.69 13.15
C LEU A 157 -8.03 4.12 13.25
N LEU A 158 -7.74 4.77 12.11
CA LEU A 158 -7.27 6.15 12.08
C LEU A 158 -8.31 7.12 12.67
N MET A 159 -9.59 6.91 12.35
CA MET A 159 -10.69 7.72 12.91
C MET A 159 -10.99 7.39 14.37
N SER A 160 -10.60 6.23 14.86
CA SER A 160 -10.70 5.82 16.26
C SER A 160 -9.55 6.34 17.13
N TYR A 161 -8.54 6.92 16.49
CA TYR A 161 -7.40 7.47 17.21
C TYR A 161 -7.82 8.66 18.08
N ASP A 162 -7.40 8.61 19.36
CA ASP A 162 -7.63 9.64 20.35
C ASP A 162 -6.29 10.22 20.83
N ASN A 163 -6.16 11.54 20.75
CA ASN A 163 -4.97 12.25 21.22
C ASN A 163 -4.82 12.19 22.76
N ASP A 164 -5.94 12.12 23.48
CA ASP A 164 -5.95 12.09 24.95
C ASP A 164 -5.56 10.69 25.46
N ASN A 165 -5.80 9.66 24.65
CA ASN A 165 -5.38 8.29 24.97
C ASN A 165 -4.69 7.61 23.75
N PRO A 166 -3.48 8.07 23.38
CA PRO A 166 -2.80 7.60 22.16
C PRO A 166 -2.24 6.17 22.27
N ARG A 167 -2.39 5.51 23.43
CA ARG A 167 -1.75 4.21 23.73
C ARG A 167 -2.66 3.03 23.50
N ALA A 168 -3.98 3.18 23.65
CA ALA A 168 -4.91 2.05 23.60
C ALA A 168 -6.20 2.38 22.82
N TYR A 169 -6.71 1.40 22.07
CA TYR A 169 -8.01 1.46 21.42
C TYR A 169 -9.13 1.09 22.41
N THR A 170 -10.33 1.60 22.17
CA THR A 170 -11.52 1.12 22.90
C THR A 170 -11.86 -0.31 22.47
N ARG A 171 -12.52 -1.08 23.35
CA ARG A 171 -12.97 -2.44 23.00
C ARG A 171 -13.87 -2.45 21.78
N SER A 172 -14.77 -1.46 21.67
CA SER A 172 -15.68 -1.32 20.53
C SER A 172 -14.90 -1.13 19.23
N ASP A 173 -13.86 -0.28 19.24
CA ASP A 173 -13.04 -0.03 18.03
C ASP A 173 -12.28 -1.27 17.59
N LEU A 174 -11.75 -2.05 18.54
CA LEU A 174 -11.09 -3.32 18.23
C LEU A 174 -12.06 -4.34 17.64
N ILE A 175 -13.26 -4.48 18.23
CA ILE A 175 -14.28 -5.42 17.73
C ILE A 175 -14.67 -5.06 16.30
N TRP A 176 -14.99 -3.79 16.02
CA TRP A 176 -15.37 -3.38 14.67
C TRP A 176 -14.25 -3.54 13.66
N THR A 177 -13.02 -3.25 14.05
CA THR A 177 -11.85 -3.49 13.18
C THR A 177 -11.70 -4.98 12.85
N CYS A 178 -11.84 -5.85 13.86
CA CYS A 178 -11.81 -7.29 13.65
C CYS A 178 -12.95 -7.75 12.74
N VAL A 179 -14.17 -7.25 12.93
CA VAL A 179 -15.33 -7.57 12.06
C VAL A 179 -15.04 -7.17 10.62
N ILE A 180 -14.55 -5.94 10.38
CA ILE A 180 -14.20 -5.47 9.03
C ILE A 180 -13.13 -6.38 8.39
N LEU A 181 -12.07 -6.73 9.12
CA LEU A 181 -11.01 -7.59 8.62
C LEU A 181 -11.50 -9.03 8.37
N LEU A 182 -12.38 -9.56 9.22
CA LEU A 182 -12.93 -10.91 9.05
C LEU A 182 -13.91 -10.99 7.86
N LEU A 183 -14.72 -9.95 7.61
CA LEU A 183 -15.57 -9.86 6.42
C LEU A 183 -14.75 -9.98 5.12
N GLY A 184 -13.56 -9.39 5.09
CA GLY A 184 -12.67 -9.48 3.92
C GLY A 184 -12.07 -10.86 3.67
N LEU A 185 -12.16 -11.82 4.61
CA LEU A 185 -11.69 -13.21 4.38
C LEU A 185 -12.43 -13.91 3.23
N ILE A 186 -13.62 -13.43 2.88
CA ILE A 186 -14.39 -13.94 1.73
C ILE A 186 -13.64 -13.79 0.41
N CYS A 187 -12.63 -12.92 0.33
CA CYS A 187 -11.80 -12.74 -0.86
C CYS A 187 -10.94 -13.95 -1.23
N THR A 188 -10.85 -14.98 -0.37
CA THR A 188 -10.12 -16.27 -0.56
C THR A 188 -8.65 -16.15 -1.00
N ARG A 189 -8.03 -14.96 -0.86
CA ARG A 189 -6.64 -14.71 -1.27
C ARG A 189 -5.68 -14.89 -0.09
N SER A 190 -4.67 -15.75 -0.27
CA SER A 190 -3.69 -16.08 0.79
C SER A 190 -2.91 -14.86 1.31
N LYS A 191 -2.60 -13.88 0.44
CA LYS A 191 -1.96 -12.62 0.85
C LYS A 191 -2.82 -11.83 1.83
N TYR A 192 -4.14 -11.84 1.64
CA TYR A 192 -5.07 -11.22 2.58
C TYR A 192 -5.07 -11.93 3.94
N TYR A 193 -5.08 -13.27 3.95
CA TYR A 193 -5.02 -14.05 5.19
C TYR A 193 -3.74 -13.78 5.96
N GLY A 194 -2.59 -13.74 5.26
CA GLY A 194 -1.31 -13.37 5.86
C GLY A 194 -1.34 -11.97 6.48
N PHE A 195 -1.96 -11.01 5.80
CA PHE A 195 -2.14 -9.67 6.34
C PHE A 195 -3.05 -9.65 7.58
N VAL A 196 -4.18 -10.37 7.59
CA VAL A 196 -5.08 -10.44 8.76
C VAL A 196 -4.36 -11.00 9.99
N VAL A 197 -3.53 -12.05 9.82
CA VAL A 197 -2.69 -12.58 10.90
C VAL A 197 -1.73 -11.51 11.43
N LEU A 198 -1.06 -10.79 10.54
CA LEU A 198 -0.19 -9.67 10.92
C LEU A 198 -0.95 -8.56 11.63
N ALA A 199 -2.13 -8.19 11.13
CA ALA A 199 -2.96 -7.16 11.75
C ALA A 199 -3.41 -7.56 13.15
N PHE A 200 -3.84 -8.79 13.36
CA PHE A 200 -4.19 -9.31 14.68
C PHE A 200 -2.98 -9.35 15.62
N TYR A 201 -1.80 -9.76 15.12
CA TYR A 201 -0.58 -9.67 15.88
C TYR A 201 -0.29 -8.22 16.32
N MET A 202 -0.40 -7.26 15.42
CA MET A 202 -0.18 -5.84 15.71
C MET A 202 -1.21 -5.26 16.68
N LEU A 203 -2.47 -5.68 16.60
CA LEU A 203 -3.55 -5.16 17.44
C LEU A 203 -3.54 -5.77 18.86
N PHE A 204 -3.24 -7.07 18.99
CA PHE A 204 -3.44 -7.79 20.26
C PHE A 204 -2.14 -8.22 20.94
N VAL A 205 -1.09 -8.52 20.18
CA VAL A 205 0.15 -9.10 20.71
C VAL A 205 1.29 -8.09 20.76
N TYR A 206 1.42 -7.28 19.69
CA TYR A 206 2.53 -6.34 19.59
C TYR A 206 2.43 -5.28 20.70
N ARG A 207 3.47 -5.22 21.51
CA ARG A 207 3.69 -4.13 22.45
C ARG A 207 5.03 -3.50 22.12
N PRO A 208 5.10 -2.18 21.98
CA PRO A 208 6.36 -1.51 21.77
C PRO A 208 7.38 -1.90 22.84
N GLY A 209 8.60 -2.21 22.45
CA GLY A 209 9.68 -2.63 23.37
C GLY A 209 9.70 -4.09 23.77
N THR A 210 8.66 -4.89 23.50
CA THR A 210 8.67 -6.33 23.80
C THR A 210 9.38 -7.17 22.74
N VAL A 211 9.45 -6.68 21.50
CA VAL A 211 10.17 -7.35 20.41
C VAL A 211 11.66 -7.05 20.54
N ASN A 212 12.33 -7.78 21.41
CA ASN A 212 13.78 -7.75 21.50
C ASN A 212 14.33 -8.99 20.78
N PHE A 213 14.91 -8.79 19.58
CA PHE A 213 15.56 -9.88 18.85
C PHE A 213 16.79 -10.47 19.57
N LYS A 214 17.22 -9.90 20.71
CA LYS A 214 18.20 -10.48 21.59
C LYS A 214 17.60 -11.53 22.55
N SER A 215 16.28 -11.61 22.66
CA SER A 215 15.59 -12.60 23.48
C SER A 215 15.35 -13.89 22.69
N VAL A 216 15.90 -14.99 23.16
CA VAL A 216 15.72 -16.33 22.55
C VAL A 216 14.22 -16.65 22.36
N ARG A 217 13.38 -16.30 23.34
CA ARG A 217 11.92 -16.49 23.25
C ARG A 217 11.32 -15.78 22.03
N ASN A 218 11.72 -14.53 21.77
CA ASN A 218 11.16 -13.76 20.65
C ASN A 218 11.68 -14.29 19.31
N ILE A 219 12.93 -14.77 19.26
CA ILE A 219 13.48 -15.44 18.07
C ILE A 219 12.70 -16.73 17.80
N VAL A 220 12.47 -17.55 18.83
CA VAL A 220 11.70 -18.80 18.70
C VAL A 220 10.28 -18.52 18.22
N VAL A 221 9.58 -17.54 18.80
CA VAL A 221 8.22 -17.16 18.37
C VAL A 221 8.21 -16.64 16.92
N ALA A 222 9.18 -15.81 16.55
CA ALA A 222 9.30 -15.32 15.17
C ALA A 222 9.60 -16.45 14.18
N THR A 223 10.49 -17.39 14.55
CA THR A 223 10.81 -18.57 13.75
C THR A 223 9.61 -19.51 13.59
N LEU A 224 8.86 -19.76 14.68
CA LEU A 224 7.65 -20.55 14.62
C LEU A 224 6.54 -19.89 13.78
N ALA A 225 6.36 -18.58 13.90
CA ALA A 225 5.42 -17.84 13.06
C ALA A 225 5.83 -17.88 11.58
N PHE A 226 7.12 -17.72 11.28
CA PHE A 226 7.65 -17.85 9.92
C PHE A 226 7.47 -19.28 9.39
N ALA A 227 7.80 -20.30 10.18
CA ALA A 227 7.61 -21.69 9.81
C ALA A 227 6.12 -22.02 9.54
N LEU A 228 5.19 -21.46 10.34
CA LEU A 228 3.75 -21.61 10.12
C LEU A 228 3.33 -20.97 8.79
N VAL A 229 3.83 -19.77 8.48
CA VAL A 229 3.56 -19.10 7.20
C VAL A 229 4.09 -19.94 6.03
N VAL A 230 5.32 -20.48 6.15
CA VAL A 230 5.91 -21.36 5.13
C VAL A 230 5.09 -22.65 4.99
N LEU A 231 4.64 -23.26 6.08
CA LEU A 231 3.80 -24.47 6.04
C LEU A 231 2.46 -24.21 5.35
N VAL A 232 1.79 -23.10 5.66
CA VAL A 232 0.53 -22.72 5.00
C VAL A 232 0.75 -22.38 3.53
N ALA A 233 1.88 -21.74 3.21
CA ALA A 233 2.27 -21.41 1.85
C ALA A 233 2.89 -22.59 1.09
N TRP A 234 3.28 -23.69 1.80
CA TRP A 234 4.06 -24.78 1.22
C TRP A 234 3.42 -25.40 -0.04
N LYS A 235 2.13 -25.71 0.01
CA LYS A 235 1.41 -26.24 -1.17
C LYS A 235 1.49 -25.30 -2.38
N LYS A 236 1.49 -23.99 -2.15
CA LYS A 236 1.67 -23.00 -3.22
C LYS A 236 3.13 -22.93 -3.67
N ILE A 237 4.08 -22.94 -2.74
CA ILE A 237 5.51 -22.95 -3.05
C ILE A 237 5.86 -24.21 -3.85
N GLU A 238 5.37 -25.38 -3.41
CA GLU A 238 5.54 -26.64 -4.09
C GLU A 238 4.94 -26.61 -5.50
N TYR A 239 3.71 -26.13 -5.62
CA TYR A 239 3.01 -26.00 -6.90
C TYR A 239 3.71 -25.02 -7.84
N TYR A 240 4.12 -23.84 -7.36
CA TYR A 240 4.74 -22.80 -8.19
C TYR A 240 6.21 -23.05 -8.55
N PHE A 241 6.98 -23.71 -7.68
CA PHE A 241 8.43 -23.81 -7.84
C PHE A 241 8.95 -25.23 -8.01
N ILE A 242 8.18 -26.28 -7.64
CA ILE A 242 8.65 -27.67 -7.62
C ILE A 242 7.88 -28.53 -8.63
N THR A 243 6.56 -28.51 -8.60
CA THR A 243 5.69 -29.40 -9.41
C THR A 243 5.21 -28.79 -10.71
N GLY A 244 5.33 -27.48 -10.91
CA GLY A 244 4.81 -26.74 -12.06
C GLY A 244 5.39 -27.09 -13.43
N ASN A 245 6.08 -28.21 -13.58
CA ASN A 245 6.67 -28.70 -14.84
C ASN A 245 5.81 -29.77 -15.56
N SER A 246 4.56 -29.97 -15.21
CA SER A 246 3.72 -30.92 -15.92
C SER A 246 2.97 -30.28 -17.08
N ASP A 247 3.06 -30.91 -18.22
CA ASP A 247 2.62 -30.57 -19.58
C ASP A 247 1.11 -30.30 -19.80
N THR A 248 0.42 -29.68 -18.88
CA THR A 248 -1.01 -29.41 -19.00
C THR A 248 -1.30 -27.96 -19.38
N PHE A 249 -1.92 -27.78 -20.53
CA PHE A 249 -2.57 -26.54 -21.02
C PHE A 249 -3.83 -26.22 -20.17
N ASP A 250 -3.69 -26.14 -18.84
CA ASP A 250 -4.76 -25.72 -17.95
C ASP A 250 -4.65 -24.20 -17.74
N PRO A 251 -5.71 -23.41 -17.97
CA PRO A 251 -5.71 -21.98 -17.74
C PRO A 251 -5.28 -21.59 -16.34
N ASP A 252 -5.65 -22.36 -15.30
CA ASP A 252 -5.24 -22.13 -13.91
C ASP A 252 -3.74 -22.36 -13.70
N VAL A 253 -3.14 -23.27 -14.47
CA VAL A 253 -1.69 -23.53 -14.47
C VAL A 253 -0.94 -22.40 -15.16
N MET A 254 -1.48 -21.82 -16.21
CA MET A 254 -0.87 -20.71 -16.95
C MET A 254 -0.87 -19.40 -16.15
N GLU A 255 -1.93 -19.09 -15.38
CA GLU A 255 -1.91 -18.01 -14.39
C GLU A 255 -0.73 -18.18 -13.42
N THR A 256 -0.39 -19.42 -13.09
CA THR A 256 0.71 -19.80 -12.22
C THR A 256 2.08 -19.46 -12.79
N TYR A 257 2.28 -19.60 -14.09
CA TYR A 257 3.57 -19.34 -14.75
C TYR A 257 3.81 -17.85 -15.06
N ALA A 258 2.77 -17.06 -15.26
CA ALA A 258 2.91 -15.66 -15.61
C ALA A 258 3.74 -14.88 -14.57
N ARG A 259 3.48 -15.06 -13.27
CA ARG A 259 4.21 -14.38 -12.19
C ARG A 259 5.69 -14.78 -12.12
N PRO A 260 6.07 -16.07 -12.03
CA PRO A 260 7.48 -16.48 -12.07
C PRO A 260 8.22 -15.93 -13.28
N VAL A 261 7.59 -15.92 -14.46
CA VAL A 261 8.19 -15.36 -15.69
C VAL A 261 8.41 -13.85 -15.57
N LEU A 262 7.45 -13.10 -15.03
CA LEU A 262 7.62 -11.68 -14.78
C LEU A 262 8.76 -11.40 -13.78
N PHE A 263 8.88 -12.19 -12.70
CA PHE A 263 10.00 -12.06 -11.76
C PHE A 263 11.35 -12.45 -12.39
N GLY A 264 11.38 -13.52 -13.18
CA GLY A 264 12.59 -13.93 -13.92
C GLY A 264 13.02 -12.90 -14.97
N GLY A 265 12.06 -12.44 -15.77
CA GLY A 265 12.28 -11.41 -16.76
C GLY A 265 12.72 -10.07 -16.16
N MET A 266 12.20 -9.70 -14.97
CA MET A 266 12.68 -8.54 -14.21
C MET A 266 14.20 -8.56 -14.04
N VAL A 267 14.77 -9.72 -13.69
CA VAL A 267 16.22 -9.85 -13.48
C VAL A 267 16.97 -9.62 -14.78
N LEU A 268 16.47 -10.16 -15.90
CA LEU A 268 17.07 -9.98 -17.22
C LEU A 268 16.99 -8.50 -17.67
N VAL A 269 15.82 -7.90 -17.58
CA VAL A 269 15.62 -6.48 -17.91
C VAL A 269 16.51 -5.58 -17.06
N LEU A 270 16.64 -5.88 -15.75
CA LEU A 270 17.56 -5.13 -14.88
C LEU A 270 19.04 -5.34 -15.25
N ALA A 271 19.42 -6.50 -15.75
CA ALA A 271 20.80 -6.74 -16.20
C ALA A 271 21.13 -5.89 -17.43
N ASP A 272 20.20 -5.79 -18.39
CA ASP A 272 20.42 -5.07 -19.64
C ASP A 272 20.20 -3.55 -19.48
N HIS A 273 19.33 -3.13 -18.58
CA HIS A 273 18.97 -1.73 -18.31
C HIS A 273 19.32 -1.29 -16.87
N LEU A 274 20.54 -1.57 -16.43
CA LEU A 274 20.95 -1.58 -15.02
C LEU A 274 20.64 -0.29 -14.25
N LEU A 275 20.98 0.88 -14.79
CA LEU A 275 20.95 2.14 -14.03
C LEU A 275 19.56 2.78 -13.98
N LEU A 276 18.99 3.07 -15.13
CA LEU A 276 17.74 3.83 -15.27
C LEU A 276 16.53 2.95 -15.60
N GLY A 277 16.77 1.65 -15.83
CA GLY A 277 15.73 0.72 -16.25
C GLY A 277 15.35 0.86 -17.72
N SER A 278 14.34 0.11 -18.14
CA SER A 278 13.83 0.11 -19.52
C SER A 278 12.94 1.31 -19.85
N GLY A 279 12.52 2.10 -18.84
CA GLY A 279 11.61 3.24 -19.01
C GLY A 279 10.16 2.92 -18.65
N LEU A 280 9.35 3.96 -18.51
CA LEU A 280 7.94 3.85 -18.13
C LEU A 280 7.12 3.10 -19.17
N ALA A 281 6.11 2.36 -18.71
CA ALA A 281 5.20 1.55 -19.52
C ALA A 281 5.89 0.46 -20.37
N THR A 282 7.04 -0.05 -19.90
CA THR A 282 7.78 -1.06 -20.67
C THR A 282 7.65 -2.46 -20.08
N TYR A 283 7.47 -2.59 -18.75
CA TYR A 283 7.50 -3.89 -18.10
C TYR A 283 6.54 -4.01 -16.92
N ALA A 284 5.70 -5.05 -16.93
CA ALA A 284 4.81 -5.48 -15.84
C ALA A 284 3.83 -4.40 -15.33
N THR A 285 3.51 -3.40 -16.15
CA THR A 285 2.52 -2.35 -15.83
C THR A 285 1.25 -2.52 -16.66
N TYR A 286 0.14 -1.96 -16.20
CA TYR A 286 -1.10 -1.91 -16.97
C TYR A 286 -0.89 -1.21 -18.33
N SER A 287 -0.10 -0.15 -18.35
CA SER A 287 0.18 0.62 -19.57
C SER A 287 1.08 -0.11 -20.57
N SER A 288 1.77 -1.19 -20.15
CA SER A 288 2.58 -2.04 -21.03
C SER A 288 1.81 -3.23 -21.62
N GLY A 289 0.53 -3.38 -21.24
CA GLY A 289 -0.36 -4.44 -21.70
C GLY A 289 -1.17 -4.07 -22.95
N PRO A 290 -1.91 -5.04 -23.53
CA PRO A 290 -2.65 -4.86 -24.78
C PRO A 290 -3.78 -3.82 -24.70
N ASP A 291 -4.30 -3.54 -23.50
CA ASP A 291 -5.40 -2.59 -23.31
C ASP A 291 -4.99 -1.13 -23.60
N VAL A 292 -3.70 -0.82 -23.47
CA VAL A 292 -3.17 0.53 -23.73
C VAL A 292 -2.20 0.50 -24.91
N SER A 293 -1.07 -0.16 -24.75
CA SER A 293 -0.07 -0.40 -25.81
C SER A 293 0.89 -1.49 -25.36
N TYR A 294 0.85 -2.62 -26.04
CA TYR A 294 1.73 -3.74 -25.72
C TYR A 294 3.18 -3.36 -25.94
N SER A 295 4.03 -3.60 -24.96
CA SER A 295 5.44 -3.21 -24.99
C SER A 295 6.27 -4.12 -25.89
N ASP A 296 7.11 -3.53 -26.75
CA ASP A 296 8.04 -4.28 -27.62
C ASP A 296 9.08 -5.07 -26.82
N LEU A 297 9.37 -4.64 -25.59
CA LEU A 297 10.29 -5.33 -24.67
C LEU A 297 9.88 -6.80 -24.41
N TYR A 298 8.59 -7.12 -24.44
CA TYR A 298 8.13 -8.49 -24.23
C TYR A 298 8.51 -9.44 -25.37
N TYR A 299 8.67 -8.92 -26.61
CA TYR A 299 9.15 -9.71 -27.74
C TYR A 299 10.64 -10.02 -27.57
N ASP A 300 11.45 -9.07 -27.10
CA ASP A 300 12.89 -9.24 -26.93
C ASP A 300 13.23 -10.35 -25.90
N TYR A 301 12.36 -10.54 -24.89
CA TYR A 301 12.55 -11.57 -23.86
C TYR A 301 11.66 -12.82 -24.06
N GLY A 302 10.90 -12.92 -25.16
CA GLY A 302 10.03 -14.06 -25.46
C GLY A 302 8.84 -14.22 -24.52
N ILE A 303 8.50 -13.19 -23.73
CA ILE A 303 7.39 -13.17 -22.78
C ILE A 303 6.04 -13.17 -23.52
N ASN A 304 6.00 -12.59 -24.72
CA ASN A 304 4.84 -12.51 -25.59
C ASN A 304 4.27 -13.85 -26.04
N LEU A 305 5.03 -14.92 -25.87
CA LEU A 305 4.61 -16.29 -26.24
C LEU A 305 3.74 -16.97 -25.17
N LEU A 306 3.70 -16.43 -23.97
CA LEU A 306 2.96 -17.00 -22.87
C LEU A 306 1.53 -16.46 -22.83
N TRP A 307 0.60 -17.39 -22.68
CA TRP A 307 -0.80 -17.04 -22.44
C TRP A 307 -0.94 -16.22 -21.17
N GLY A 308 -1.77 -15.20 -21.17
CA GLY A 308 -1.88 -14.27 -20.04
C GLY A 308 -0.84 -13.13 -20.01
N LEU A 309 0.24 -13.24 -20.80
CA LEU A 309 1.25 -12.20 -21.03
C LEU A 309 1.38 -11.82 -22.51
N SER A 310 0.56 -12.38 -23.37
CA SER A 310 0.61 -12.19 -24.83
C SER A 310 -0.08 -10.89 -25.26
N PRO A 311 0.19 -10.40 -26.49
CA PRO A 311 -0.47 -9.21 -27.02
C PRO A 311 -1.98 -9.38 -27.28
N THR A 312 -2.46 -10.64 -27.35
CA THR A 312 -3.89 -10.96 -27.53
C THR A 312 -4.62 -11.20 -26.21
N TYR A 313 -3.89 -11.60 -25.16
CA TYR A 313 -4.42 -11.84 -23.83
C TYR A 313 -3.34 -11.54 -22.80
N GLY A 314 -3.42 -10.38 -22.16
CA GLY A 314 -2.41 -9.84 -21.25
C GLY A 314 -2.88 -9.59 -19.82
N ASP A 315 -3.90 -10.30 -19.33
CA ASP A 315 -4.56 -10.03 -18.05
C ASP A 315 -3.62 -10.15 -16.83
N PHE A 316 -2.50 -10.89 -16.96
CA PHE A 316 -1.53 -11.08 -15.87
C PHE A 316 -0.32 -10.15 -15.94
N ILE A 317 -0.23 -9.27 -16.93
CA ILE A 317 0.91 -8.35 -17.08
C ILE A 317 1.06 -7.44 -15.86
N ALA A 318 -0.03 -6.86 -15.37
CA ALA A 318 -0.04 -5.94 -14.21
C ALA A 318 -0.43 -6.63 -12.90
N ASP A 319 -0.19 -7.94 -12.76
CA ASP A 319 -0.61 -8.71 -11.59
C ASP A 319 0.41 -8.74 -10.45
N THR A 320 1.54 -8.03 -10.61
CA THR A 320 2.60 -7.96 -9.59
C THR A 320 3.30 -6.60 -9.64
N PHE A 321 3.51 -5.97 -8.48
CA PHE A 321 4.19 -4.68 -8.40
C PHE A 321 5.73 -4.79 -8.50
N TYR A 322 6.35 -5.78 -7.85
CA TYR A 322 7.82 -5.82 -7.79
C TYR A 322 8.51 -6.00 -9.14
N PRO A 323 8.03 -6.85 -10.08
CA PRO A 323 8.60 -6.92 -11.42
C PRO A 323 8.57 -5.60 -12.18
N GLU A 324 7.58 -4.77 -11.95
CA GLU A 324 7.46 -3.44 -12.53
C GLU A 324 8.65 -2.54 -12.22
N LEU A 325 9.37 -2.78 -11.11
CA LEU A 325 10.54 -2.00 -10.72
C LEU A 325 11.70 -2.09 -11.72
N ALA A 326 11.69 -3.08 -12.62
CA ALA A 326 12.66 -3.19 -13.70
C ALA A 326 12.68 -1.96 -14.63
N GLN A 327 11.53 -1.33 -14.83
CA GLN A 327 11.42 -0.12 -15.65
C GLN A 327 12.15 1.10 -15.06
N PHE A 328 12.45 1.08 -13.76
CA PHE A 328 13.15 2.17 -13.05
C PHE A 328 14.64 1.89 -12.80
N GLY A 329 15.11 0.67 -13.05
CA GLY A 329 16.50 0.26 -12.80
C GLY A 329 16.93 0.36 -11.34
N LEU A 330 18.21 0.20 -11.08
CA LEU A 330 18.77 0.26 -9.72
C LEU A 330 18.60 1.63 -9.08
N LEU A 331 18.64 2.70 -9.86
CA LEU A 331 18.48 4.05 -9.32
C LEU A 331 17.07 4.28 -8.78
N GLY A 332 16.04 3.82 -9.49
CA GLY A 332 14.65 3.90 -9.02
C GLY A 332 14.40 3.01 -7.81
N ILE A 333 14.94 1.79 -7.81
CA ILE A 333 14.87 0.89 -6.64
C ILE A 333 15.54 1.54 -5.42
N PHE A 334 16.69 2.20 -5.62
CA PHE A 334 17.35 2.96 -4.54
C PHE A 334 16.46 4.10 -4.02
N PHE A 335 15.85 4.90 -4.91
CA PHE A 335 14.95 5.98 -4.50
C PHE A 335 13.72 5.45 -3.76
N LEU A 336 13.12 4.36 -4.22
CA LEU A 336 12.03 3.70 -3.51
C LEU A 336 12.46 3.21 -2.13
N GLY A 337 13.61 2.55 -2.04
CA GLY A 337 14.19 2.10 -0.76
C GLY A 337 14.47 3.26 0.20
N TYR A 338 15.01 4.37 -0.33
CA TYR A 338 15.24 5.58 0.45
C TYR A 338 13.92 6.20 0.94
N PHE A 339 12.89 6.24 0.10
CA PHE A 339 11.56 6.72 0.48
C PHE A 339 10.93 5.84 1.57
N CYS A 340 10.99 4.52 1.44
CA CYS A 340 10.54 3.58 2.47
C CYS A 340 11.31 3.76 3.79
N TRP A 341 12.63 3.90 3.73
CA TRP A 341 13.45 4.19 4.91
C TRP A 341 13.07 5.53 5.56
N TRP A 342 12.80 6.55 4.76
CA TRP A 342 12.37 7.85 5.26
C TRP A 342 11.01 7.76 5.99
N ILE A 343 10.02 7.05 5.43
CA ILE A 343 8.73 6.74 6.07
C ILE A 343 8.98 6.01 7.39
N TRP A 344 9.79 4.96 7.37
CA TRP A 344 10.12 4.19 8.56
C TRP A 344 10.75 5.04 9.65
N ARG A 345 11.64 5.95 9.29
CA ARG A 345 12.22 6.91 10.22
C ARG A 345 11.17 7.80 10.87
N LYS A 346 10.15 8.26 10.11
CA LYS A 346 9.02 9.02 10.66
C LYS A 346 8.19 8.19 11.62
N TYR A 347 7.87 6.95 11.25
CA TYR A 347 7.12 6.04 12.12
C TYR A 347 7.87 5.74 13.43
N ARG A 348 9.18 5.59 13.40
CA ARG A 348 9.99 5.45 14.62
C ARG A 348 9.86 6.67 15.54
N ILE A 349 9.77 7.89 15.02
CA ILE A 349 9.53 9.10 15.81
C ILE A 349 8.12 9.03 16.43
N VAL A 350 7.09 8.73 15.64
CA VAL A 350 5.70 8.58 16.09
C VAL A 350 5.60 7.53 17.22
N MET A 351 6.27 6.39 17.07
CA MET A 351 6.33 5.38 18.12
C MET A 351 6.98 5.92 19.41
N ARG A 352 8.10 6.64 19.28
CA ARG A 352 8.87 7.16 20.42
C ARG A 352 8.22 8.36 21.11
N THR A 353 7.24 9.00 20.47
CA THR A 353 6.37 10.01 21.07
C THR A 353 5.11 9.40 21.68
N HIS A 354 5.08 8.08 21.89
CA HIS A 354 3.99 7.31 22.53
C HIS A 354 2.68 7.26 21.73
N HIS A 355 2.66 7.62 20.44
CA HIS A 355 1.51 7.46 19.56
C HIS A 355 1.45 6.05 18.95
N TYR A 356 1.31 5.02 19.82
CA TYR A 356 1.42 3.61 19.40
C TYR A 356 0.32 3.17 18.45
N GLN A 357 -0.90 3.69 18.61
CA GLN A 357 -2.01 3.41 17.69
C GLN A 357 -1.66 3.84 16.27
N LEU A 358 -1.20 5.08 16.09
CA LEU A 358 -0.82 5.60 14.78
C LEU A 358 0.36 4.85 14.18
N PHE A 359 1.35 4.52 14.99
CA PHE A 359 2.47 3.66 14.55
C PHE A 359 1.95 2.32 14.01
N GLY A 360 1.05 1.66 14.75
CA GLY A 360 0.44 0.40 14.33
C GLY A 360 -0.31 0.51 13.00
N ILE A 361 -1.12 1.56 12.82
CA ILE A 361 -1.85 1.84 11.56
C ILE A 361 -0.87 2.02 10.41
N GLY A 362 0.17 2.83 10.60
CA GLY A 362 1.19 3.08 9.58
C GLY A 362 1.94 1.82 9.17
N VAL A 363 2.34 1.00 10.15
CA VAL A 363 3.04 -0.28 9.91
C VAL A 363 2.12 -1.28 9.20
N MET A 364 0.87 -1.42 9.61
CA MET A 364 -0.10 -2.31 8.96
C MET A 364 -0.37 -1.88 7.52
N SER A 365 -0.58 -0.58 7.26
CA SER A 365 -0.79 -0.06 5.91
C SER A 365 0.43 -0.31 5.01
N PHE A 366 1.63 -0.04 5.50
CA PHE A 366 2.88 -0.31 4.78
C PHE A 366 3.06 -1.81 4.51
N ALA A 367 2.86 -2.65 5.52
CA ALA A 367 3.02 -4.10 5.40
C ALA A 367 2.00 -4.72 4.44
N PHE A 368 0.76 -4.21 4.43
CA PHE A 368 -0.24 -4.66 3.45
C PHE A 368 0.23 -4.39 2.02
N LEU A 369 0.66 -3.16 1.71
CA LEU A 369 1.14 -2.83 0.35
C LEU A 369 2.37 -3.64 -0.03
N ALA A 370 3.28 -3.91 0.92
CA ALA A 370 4.45 -4.76 0.69
C ALA A 370 4.08 -6.23 0.43
N ILE A 371 3.15 -6.80 1.19
CA ILE A 371 2.65 -8.17 0.98
C ILE A 371 1.89 -8.26 -0.33
N ASP A 372 1.03 -7.28 -0.61
CA ASP A 372 0.22 -7.26 -1.82
C ASP A 372 1.08 -7.18 -3.07
N GLY A 373 2.13 -6.37 -3.07
CA GLY A 373 3.04 -6.20 -4.21
C GLY A 373 3.73 -7.48 -4.71
N THR A 374 3.72 -8.57 -3.93
CA THR A 374 4.24 -9.87 -4.37
C THR A 374 3.35 -10.57 -5.39
N ALA A 375 2.04 -10.30 -5.37
CA ALA A 375 1.04 -10.94 -6.23
C ALA A 375 -0.18 -10.03 -6.43
N GLY A 376 0.05 -8.75 -6.64
CA GLY A 376 -0.94 -7.72 -6.90
C GLY A 376 -0.28 -6.37 -7.07
N CYS A 377 -1.06 -5.41 -7.55
CA CYS A 377 -0.62 -4.04 -7.79
C CYS A 377 -1.54 -3.03 -7.08
N ALA A 378 -2.00 -3.36 -5.85
CA ALA A 378 -2.91 -2.50 -5.09
C ALA A 378 -2.33 -1.09 -4.86
N VAL A 379 -1.00 -0.94 -4.82
CA VAL A 379 -0.34 0.35 -4.59
C VAL A 379 -0.71 1.40 -5.64
N LEU A 380 -0.94 1.00 -6.89
CA LEU A 380 -1.32 1.89 -7.99
C LEU A 380 -2.84 2.05 -8.16
N GLN A 381 -3.63 1.32 -7.38
CA GLN A 381 -5.10 1.37 -7.40
C GLN A 381 -5.64 2.38 -6.36
N ALA A 382 -6.95 2.58 -6.36
CA ALA A 382 -7.64 3.45 -5.40
C ALA A 382 -7.33 3.08 -3.94
N SER A 383 -7.26 1.78 -3.63
CA SER A 383 -6.91 1.27 -2.30
C SER A 383 -5.49 1.66 -1.86
N GLY A 384 -4.52 1.57 -2.76
CA GLY A 384 -3.15 1.97 -2.49
C GLY A 384 -3.02 3.48 -2.28
N SER A 385 -3.66 4.27 -3.13
CA SER A 385 -3.70 5.73 -2.96
C SER A 385 -4.29 6.13 -1.62
N LEU A 386 -5.38 5.48 -1.17
CA LEU A 386 -5.97 5.74 0.15
C LEU A 386 -5.03 5.30 1.29
N LEU A 387 -4.43 4.11 1.21
CA LEU A 387 -3.49 3.64 2.22
C LEU A 387 -2.25 4.54 2.30
N MET A 388 -1.76 5.04 1.16
CA MET A 388 -0.68 6.03 1.11
C MET A 388 -1.11 7.36 1.73
N ALA A 389 -2.36 7.81 1.56
CA ALA A 389 -2.89 8.97 2.27
C ALA A 389 -2.92 8.74 3.79
N VAL A 390 -3.39 7.58 4.26
CA VAL A 390 -3.36 7.17 5.67
C VAL A 390 -1.92 7.18 6.20
N MET A 391 -0.99 6.59 5.46
CA MET A 391 0.45 6.58 5.80
C MET A 391 1.03 8.01 5.90
N GLY A 392 0.61 8.90 5.01
CA GLY A 392 0.99 10.30 5.01
C GLY A 392 0.49 11.04 6.27
N ILE A 393 -0.77 10.80 6.67
CA ILE A 393 -1.35 11.35 7.91
C ILE A 393 -0.58 10.88 9.14
N VAL A 394 -0.28 9.57 9.22
CA VAL A 394 0.52 9.01 10.31
C VAL A 394 1.92 9.63 10.36
N ALA A 395 2.61 9.70 9.23
CA ALA A 395 3.95 10.28 9.13
C ALA A 395 3.97 11.77 9.53
N ALA A 396 2.85 12.49 9.29
CA ALA A 396 2.73 13.91 9.61
C ALA A 396 2.83 14.20 11.12
N GLN A 397 2.46 13.27 11.98
CA GLN A 397 2.58 13.41 13.43
C GLN A 397 4.05 13.62 13.88
N ALA A 398 5.00 13.05 13.13
CA ALA A 398 6.42 13.28 13.39
C ALA A 398 6.88 14.73 13.16
N LYS A 399 6.03 15.62 12.59
CA LYS A 399 6.36 17.05 12.42
C LYS A 399 6.21 17.86 13.71
N ALA A 400 5.46 17.37 14.68
CA ALA A 400 5.30 18.01 15.98
C ALA A 400 6.63 18.05 16.78
N VAL A 401 7.60 17.23 16.39
CA VAL A 401 8.90 17.09 17.05
C VAL A 401 9.96 17.90 16.29
N THR A 402 10.75 18.69 16.99
CA THR A 402 11.87 19.44 16.39
C THR A 402 12.96 18.51 15.84
N LYS A 403 13.80 19.01 14.93
CA LYS A 403 14.88 18.20 14.35
C LYS A 403 15.86 17.67 15.40
N GLU A 404 16.16 18.48 16.43
CA GLU A 404 17.09 18.13 17.49
C GLU A 404 16.49 17.07 18.43
N GLU A 405 15.24 17.27 18.85
CA GLU A 405 14.51 16.28 19.61
C GLU A 405 14.35 14.95 18.86
N ALA A 406 14.03 15.01 17.57
CA ALA A 406 13.93 13.81 16.74
C ALA A 406 15.26 13.06 16.65
N LYS A 407 16.40 13.79 16.54
CA LYS A 407 17.73 13.17 16.56
C LYS A 407 18.04 12.54 17.92
N ALA A 408 17.73 13.23 19.00
CA ALA A 408 17.90 12.71 20.36
C ALA A 408 17.01 11.49 20.62
N LEU A 409 15.73 11.55 20.22
CA LEU A 409 14.80 10.42 20.30
C LEU A 409 15.32 9.20 19.51
N LEU A 410 15.82 9.40 18.29
CA LEU A 410 16.32 8.30 17.47
C LEU A 410 17.65 7.72 17.95
N ALA A 411 18.43 8.44 18.71
CA ALA A 411 19.70 7.98 19.29
C ALA A 411 19.51 7.09 20.53
N ARG A 412 18.43 7.28 21.31
CA ARG A 412 18.16 6.48 22.51
C ARG A 412 17.80 5.04 22.14
N PRO A 413 18.29 4.02 22.86
CA PRO A 413 17.88 2.65 22.64
C PRO A 413 16.38 2.48 22.94
N VAL A 414 15.71 1.62 22.19
CA VAL A 414 14.26 1.38 22.33
C VAL A 414 13.90 0.88 23.74
N THR A 415 14.81 0.17 24.38
CA THR A 415 14.67 -0.38 25.74
C THR A 415 14.50 0.68 26.83
N GLU A 416 15.11 1.86 26.68
CA GLU A 416 14.98 2.94 27.68
C GLU A 416 13.57 3.54 27.77
N PHE A 417 12.79 3.45 26.68
CA PHE A 417 11.41 3.94 26.67
C PHE A 417 10.44 3.06 27.44
N TYR A 418 10.85 1.84 27.82
CA TYR A 418 9.98 0.81 28.39
C TYR A 418 10.46 0.28 29.75
N ASP A 419 11.59 0.76 30.28
CA ASP A 419 12.18 0.26 31.54
C ASP A 419 11.49 0.79 32.79
N ASN A 420 10.54 1.72 32.70
CA ASN A 420 9.74 2.13 33.85
C ASN A 420 8.74 1.03 34.20
N LYS A 421 9.05 0.25 35.24
CA LYS A 421 8.17 -0.80 35.83
C LYS A 421 6.75 -0.32 36.11
N LYS A 422 6.53 0.98 36.36
CA LYS A 422 5.21 1.59 36.57
C LYS A 422 4.41 1.70 35.24
N GLU A 423 5.05 1.94 34.09
CA GLU A 423 4.38 1.97 32.82
C GLU A 423 3.94 0.59 32.33
N LYS A 424 4.59 -0.51 32.77
CA LYS A 424 4.17 -1.88 32.44
C LYS A 424 2.76 -2.24 32.92
N ILE A 425 2.24 -1.56 33.92
CA ILE A 425 0.91 -1.82 34.51
C ILE A 425 -0.19 -1.10 33.74
N GLU A 426 0.09 0.05 33.10
CA GLU A 426 -0.90 0.84 32.32
C GLU A 426 -1.15 0.32 30.89
N TYR A 427 -0.26 -0.52 30.34
CA TYR A 427 -0.45 -1.16 29.02
C TYR A 427 -1.37 -2.38 29.05
N GLY A 428 -1.85 -2.77 30.22
CA GLY A 428 -2.86 -3.81 30.35
C GLY A 428 -4.20 -3.28 29.83
N TYR A 429 -4.77 -3.92 28.81
CA TYR A 429 -6.20 -3.81 28.56
C TYR A 429 -6.90 -3.98 29.92
N LYS A 430 -7.60 -2.96 30.41
CA LYS A 430 -8.57 -3.17 31.48
C LYS A 430 -9.65 -4.06 30.89
N PHE A 431 -9.47 -5.37 31.03
CA PHE A 431 -10.49 -6.36 30.75
C PHE A 431 -11.61 -6.25 31.79
#